data_9cadb8fe0c672f7a9ccb730e88e9aa3d
#
_entry.id   9cadb8fe0c672f7a9ccb730e88e9aa3d
#
_cell.length_a   1.000
_cell.length_b   1.000
_cell.length_c   1.000
_cell.angle_alpha   90.00
_cell.angle_beta   90.00
_cell.angle_gamma   90.00
#
_symmetry.space_group_name_H-M   'P 1'
#
loop_
_entity.id
_entity.type
_entity.pdbx_description
1 polymer ?
#
loop_
_entity_poly.entity_id
_entity_poly.type
_entity_poly.pdbx_seq_one_letter_code
_entity_poly.pdbx_strand_id
1 'polypeptide(L)' 'MQTILVEPILHHDENRLLLRFRKDQDLIDLVRKLPNCRWSRTNTAWHVSDSPESKVELVKLTVQGITIRWVDQ' A
#
# COMPACT_ATOMS: atom_id res chain seq x y z
N MET A 1 4.14 -11.39 -12.64
CA MET A 1 4.66 -10.81 -11.40
C MET A 1 3.95 -9.51 -11.08
N GLN A 2 3.47 -9.38 -9.88
CA GLN A 2 2.71 -8.20 -9.47
C GLN A 2 3.61 -7.25 -8.69
N THR A 3 3.44 -5.95 -8.93
CA THR A 3 4.25 -4.93 -8.27
C THR A 3 3.34 -3.89 -7.63
N ILE A 4 3.63 -3.54 -6.38
CA ILE A 4 2.96 -2.45 -5.67
C ILE A 4 3.98 -1.33 -5.47
N LEU A 5 3.64 -0.14 -5.94
CA LEU A 5 4.43 1.06 -5.68
C LEU A 5 3.92 1.68 -4.37
N VAL A 6 4.83 1.87 -3.42
CA VAL A 6 4.50 2.47 -2.13
C VAL A 6 5.07 3.87 -2.09
N GLU A 7 4.20 4.85 -1.97
CA GLU A 7 4.56 6.27 -1.99
C GLU A 7 4.12 6.94 -0.68
N PRO A 8 5.07 7.50 0.08
CA PRO A 8 4.71 8.27 1.27
C PRO A 8 3.96 9.53 0.87
N ILE A 9 2.82 9.78 1.50
CA ILE A 9 2.02 10.98 1.25
C ILE A 9 1.52 11.56 2.56
N LEU A 10 1.15 12.84 2.52
CA LEU A 10 0.44 13.49 3.61
C LEU A 10 -1.03 13.55 3.20
N HIS A 11 -1.90 12.92 3.99
CA HIS A 11 -3.33 12.84 3.70
C HIS A 11 -4.11 13.23 4.96
N HIS A 12 -4.87 14.32 4.88
CA HIS A 12 -5.60 14.88 6.04
C HIS A 12 -4.70 15.04 7.27
N ASP A 13 -3.51 15.63 7.04
CA ASP A 13 -2.50 15.88 8.06
C ASP A 13 -1.91 14.62 8.72
N GLU A 14 -2.12 13.46 8.10
CA GLU A 14 -1.53 12.22 8.55
C GLU A 14 -0.53 11.69 7.52
N ASN A 15 0.57 11.14 8.01
CA ASN A 15 1.51 10.44 7.14
C ASN A 15 0.92 9.09 6.76
N ARG A 16 0.73 8.88 5.47
CA ARG A 16 0.14 7.66 4.93
C ARG A 16 1.05 7.09 3.85
N LEU A 17 0.89 5.81 3.57
CA LEU A 17 1.58 5.14 2.47
C LEU A 17 0.55 4.84 1.39
N LEU A 18 0.70 5.47 0.24
CA LEU A 18 -0.18 5.26 -0.90
C LEU A 18 0.29 4.04 -1.67
N LEU A 19 -0.63 3.15 -1.98
CA LEU A 19 -0.33 1.89 -2.66
C LEU A 19 -0.87 1.96 -4.09
N ARG A 20 0.02 1.98 -5.06
CA ARG A 20 -0.37 2.01 -6.48
C ARG A 20 0.00 0.68 -7.13
N PHE A 21 -0.95 0.07 -7.79
CA PHE A 21 -0.74 -1.18 -8.49
C PHE A 21 -1.79 -1.34 -9.58
N ARG A 22 -1.50 -2.22 -10.53
CA ARG A 22 -2.45 -2.56 -11.57
C ARG A 22 -3.66 -3.26 -10.93
N LYS A 23 -4.86 -2.90 -11.36
CA LYS A 23 -6.07 -3.48 -10.79
C LYS A 23 -6.04 -5.00 -10.92
N ASP A 24 -6.09 -5.68 -9.78
CA ASP A 24 -6.06 -7.12 -9.68
C ASP A 24 -6.80 -7.51 -8.41
N GLN A 25 -7.81 -8.34 -8.54
CA GLN A 25 -8.66 -8.68 -7.41
C GLN A 25 -7.90 -9.36 -6.27
N ASP A 26 -6.93 -10.22 -6.62
CA ASP A 26 -6.12 -10.89 -5.61
C ASP A 26 -5.27 -9.89 -4.81
N LEU A 27 -4.69 -8.91 -5.50
CA LEU A 27 -3.95 -7.84 -4.84
C LEU A 27 -4.86 -6.98 -3.97
N ILE A 28 -6.03 -6.64 -4.47
CA ILE A 28 -6.99 -5.85 -3.70
C ILE A 28 -7.35 -6.58 -2.41
N ASP A 29 -7.62 -7.87 -2.48
CA ASP A 29 -7.97 -8.66 -1.30
C ASP A 29 -6.83 -8.69 -0.29
N LEU A 30 -5.59 -8.81 -0.75
CA LEU A 30 -4.41 -8.79 0.12
C LEU A 30 -4.20 -7.42 0.75
N VAL A 31 -4.32 -6.37 -0.05
CA VAL A 31 -4.11 -4.99 0.41
C VAL A 31 -5.16 -4.60 1.44
N ARG A 32 -6.40 -5.01 1.26
CA ARG A 32 -7.49 -4.68 2.19
C ARG A 32 -7.29 -5.27 3.59
N LYS A 33 -6.45 -6.28 3.72
CA LYS A 33 -6.12 -6.89 5.02
C LYS A 33 -5.04 -6.14 5.78
N LEU A 34 -4.40 -5.16 5.15
CA LEU A 34 -3.36 -4.38 5.80
C LEU A 34 -3.95 -3.47 6.88
N PRO A 35 -3.17 -3.16 7.95
CA PRO A 35 -3.66 -2.30 9.03
C PRO A 35 -4.08 -0.92 8.52
N ASN A 36 -5.24 -0.46 8.96
CA ASN A 36 -5.76 0.86 8.61
C ASN A 36 -5.82 1.14 7.10
N CYS A 37 -6.05 0.10 6.31
CA CYS A 37 -6.18 0.25 4.86
C CYS A 37 -7.49 0.94 4.51
N ARG A 38 -7.41 2.01 3.71
CA ARG A 38 -8.57 2.77 3.27
C ARG A 38 -8.44 3.13 1.80
N TRP A 39 -9.55 3.37 1.16
CA TRP A 39 -9.58 3.84 -0.21
C TRP A 39 -9.57 5.36 -0.25
N SER A 40 -8.73 5.95 -1.09
CA SER A 40 -8.71 7.38 -1.33
C SER A 40 -9.35 7.69 -2.68
N ARG A 41 -10.46 8.40 -2.67
CA ARG A 41 -11.13 8.81 -3.90
C ARG A 41 -10.31 9.86 -4.64
N THR A 42 -9.66 10.73 -3.90
CA THR A 42 -8.83 11.79 -4.48
C THR A 42 -7.62 11.23 -5.22
N ASN A 43 -6.95 10.26 -4.62
CA ASN A 43 -5.76 9.63 -5.21
C ASN A 43 -6.10 8.42 -6.07
N THR A 44 -7.35 7.97 -6.02
CA THR A 44 -7.82 6.78 -6.74
C THR A 44 -6.91 5.58 -6.44
N ALA A 45 -6.61 5.39 -5.16
CA ALA A 45 -5.71 4.33 -4.72
C ALA A 45 -5.97 3.98 -3.26
N TRP A 46 -5.50 2.80 -2.86
CA TRP A 46 -5.53 2.38 -1.47
C TRP A 46 -4.38 3.05 -0.71
N HIS A 47 -4.57 3.27 0.59
CA HIS A 47 -3.51 3.77 1.45
C HIS A 47 -3.60 3.14 2.83
N VAL A 48 -2.44 3.07 3.48
CA VAL A 48 -2.32 2.54 4.85
C VAL A 48 -1.58 3.55 5.71
N SER A 49 -1.63 3.37 7.03
CA SER A 49 -0.88 4.23 7.93
C SER A 49 0.62 4.06 7.70
N ASP A 50 1.37 5.15 7.85
CA ASP A 50 2.83 5.11 7.80
C ASP A 50 3.34 4.71 9.18
N SER A 51 3.34 3.41 9.44
CA SER A 51 3.71 2.85 10.73
C SER A 51 4.59 1.63 10.53
N PRO A 52 5.39 1.25 11.56
CA PRO A 52 6.19 0.02 11.47
C PRO A 52 5.33 -1.21 11.19
N GLU A 53 4.11 -1.26 11.73
CA GLU A 53 3.19 -2.38 11.52
C GLU A 53 2.82 -2.52 10.05
N SER A 54 2.47 -1.40 9.41
CA SER A 54 2.13 -1.41 7.97
C SER A 54 3.32 -1.85 7.13
N LYS A 55 4.52 -1.38 7.48
CA LYS A 55 5.74 -1.73 6.75
C LYS A 55 6.04 -3.22 6.85
N VAL A 56 5.87 -3.80 8.04
CA VAL A 56 6.06 -5.24 8.26
C VAL A 56 5.07 -6.03 7.41
N GLU A 57 3.81 -5.63 7.41
CA GLU A 57 2.80 -6.33 6.63
C GLU A 57 3.05 -6.22 5.13
N LEU A 58 3.55 -5.07 4.65
CA LEU A 58 3.94 -4.93 3.25
C LEU A 58 5.09 -5.86 2.89
N VAL A 59 6.09 -5.96 3.76
CA VAL A 59 7.22 -6.87 3.53
C VAL A 59 6.74 -8.32 3.47
N LYS A 60 5.75 -8.70 4.27
CA LYS A 60 5.19 -10.05 4.22
C LYS A 60 4.60 -10.40 2.87
N LEU A 61 4.11 -9.42 2.13
CA LEU A 61 3.57 -9.66 0.79
C LEU A 61 4.65 -10.13 -0.18
N THR A 62 5.91 -9.77 0.06
CA THR A 62 7.01 -10.21 -0.81
C THR A 62 7.19 -11.72 -0.76
N VAL A 63 6.85 -12.34 0.35
CA VAL A 63 6.91 -13.80 0.50
C VAL A 63 5.91 -14.49 -0.42
N GLN A 64 4.86 -13.79 -0.79
CA GLN A 64 3.82 -14.30 -1.68
C GLN A 64 4.12 -14.01 -3.16
N GLY A 65 5.32 -13.52 -3.46
CA GLY A 65 5.72 -13.24 -4.83
C GLY A 65 5.35 -11.87 -5.34
N ILE A 66 4.92 -10.97 -4.46
CA ILE A 66 4.57 -9.60 -4.82
C ILE A 66 5.79 -8.70 -4.63
N THR A 67 6.13 -7.92 -5.65
CA THR A 67 7.24 -6.99 -5.57
C THR A 67 6.77 -5.67 -4.95
N ILE A 68 7.46 -5.21 -3.93
CA ILE A 68 7.18 -3.92 -3.29
C ILE A 68 8.28 -2.94 -3.70
N ARG A 69 7.89 -1.85 -4.33
CA ARG A 69 8.81 -0.78 -4.71
C ARG A 69 8.48 0.48 -3.93
N TRP A 70 9.48 1.01 -3.23
CA TRP A 70 9.33 2.23 -2.47
C TRP A 70 9.69 3.41 -3.36
N VAL A 71 8.79 4.39 -3.40
CA VAL A 71 9.01 5.61 -4.18
C VAL A 71 9.59 6.66 -3.26
N ASP A 72 10.77 7.18 -3.62
CA ASP A 72 11.40 8.28 -2.89
C ASP A 72 10.81 9.61 -3.33
N GLN A 73 10.67 10.50 -2.38
CA GLN A 73 10.23 11.86 -2.66
C GLN A 73 11.33 12.86 -2.36
#